data_3f30ce88da90dce2e39646578e0842c7
#
_entry.id   3f30ce88da90dce2e39646578e0842c7
#
_cell.length_a   1.000
_cell.length_b   1.000
_cell.length_c   1.000
_cell.angle_alpha   90.00
_cell.angle_beta   90.00
_cell.angle_gamma   90.00
#
_symmetry.space_group_name_H-M   'P 1'
#
loop_
_entity.id
_entity.type
_entity.pdbx_description
1 polymer ?
#
loop_
_entity_poly.entity_id
_entity_poly.type
_entity_poly.pdbx_seq_one_letter_code
_entity_poly.pdbx_strand_id
1 'polypeptide(L)'
;MAHGYLEKLLVKKANIYSAGIEKHGLNPYAVLVMKMDGIDISSNSSNLFDEYMSIEFDYIITVCDHANETCPYAPSKFSVRIHKNFLDPSATKIDDEDEKIKKYIICRDEIKDFCIDFEQKNFYT
;
A
#
# COMPACT_ATOMS: atom_id res chain seq x y z
N MET A 1 -3.55 0.47 -2.61
CA MET A 1 -3.31 1.86 -3.08
C MET A 1 -1.84 2.25 -3.04
N ALA A 2 -1.13 1.99 -1.95
CA ALA A 2 0.30 2.32 -1.85
C ALA A 2 1.15 1.67 -2.95
N HIS A 3 0.87 0.41 -3.29
CA HIS A 3 1.58 -0.29 -4.36
C HIS A 3 1.51 0.49 -5.68
N GLY A 4 0.31 0.98 -6.04
CA GLY A 4 0.11 1.73 -7.28
C GLY A 4 0.91 3.02 -7.33
N TYR A 5 0.93 3.77 -6.24
CA TYR A 5 1.71 5.01 -6.17
C TYR A 5 3.21 4.74 -6.20
N LEU A 6 3.68 3.77 -5.43
CA LEU A 6 5.11 3.44 -5.40
C LEU A 6 5.60 2.92 -6.75
N GLU A 7 4.79 2.10 -7.42
CA GLU A 7 5.14 1.59 -8.74
C GLU A 7 5.28 2.74 -9.77
N LYS A 8 4.40 3.73 -9.70
CA LYS A 8 4.46 4.90 -10.56
C LYS A 8 5.65 5.80 -10.23
N LEU A 9 5.88 6.07 -8.93
CA LEU A 9 6.95 6.98 -8.48
C LEU A 9 8.33 6.38 -8.66
N LEU A 10 8.46 5.08 -8.47
CA LEU A 10 9.75 4.39 -8.48
C LEU A 10 9.98 3.56 -9.73
N VAL A 11 9.33 3.93 -10.84
CA VAL A 11 9.55 3.27 -12.14
C VAL A 11 11.04 3.23 -12.46
N LYS A 12 11.55 2.04 -12.76
CA LYS A 12 12.97 1.78 -13.05
C LYS A 12 13.95 2.03 -11.89
N LYS A 13 13.44 2.35 -10.70
CA LYS A 13 14.26 2.57 -9.51
C LYS A 13 14.17 1.44 -8.51
N ALA A 14 13.02 0.78 -8.44
CA ALA A 14 12.78 -0.29 -7.49
C ALA A 14 11.74 -1.28 -8.02
N ASN A 15 11.80 -2.50 -7.50
CA ASN A 15 10.77 -3.51 -7.70
C ASN A 15 9.78 -3.44 -6.54
N ILE A 16 8.50 -3.32 -6.84
CA ILE A 16 7.47 -3.13 -5.83
C ILE A 16 6.67 -4.42 -5.66
N TYR A 17 6.56 -4.86 -4.41
CA TYR A 17 5.77 -6.02 -4.01
C TYR A 17 4.78 -5.59 -2.95
N SER A 18 3.57 -6.15 -2.98
CA SER A 18 2.59 -5.91 -1.93
C SER A 18 2.00 -7.24 -1.48
N ALA A 19 1.71 -7.32 -0.18
CA ALA A 19 1.15 -8.52 0.42
C ALA A 19 0.23 -8.16 1.57
N GLY A 20 -0.68 -9.08 1.89
CA GLY A 20 -1.58 -8.97 3.03
C GLY A 20 -1.48 -10.18 3.94
N ILE A 21 -2.10 -10.10 5.10
CA ILE A 21 -2.20 -11.20 6.05
C ILE A 21 -3.17 -12.25 5.52
N GLU A 22 -4.24 -11.79 4.90
CA GLU A 22 -5.26 -12.62 4.26
C GLU A 22 -5.38 -12.24 2.79
N LYS A 23 -5.70 -13.24 1.97
CA LYS A 23 -5.88 -13.02 0.53
C LYS A 23 -7.30 -12.59 0.23
N HIS A 24 -7.48 -11.31 -0.04
CA HIS A 24 -8.75 -10.74 -0.46
C HIS A 24 -8.64 -10.26 -1.90
N GLY A 25 -9.74 -10.17 -2.61
CA GLY A 25 -9.78 -9.51 -3.91
C GLY A 25 -9.55 -8.00 -3.78
N LEU A 26 -9.34 -7.35 -4.91
CA LEU A 26 -9.22 -5.89 -4.93
C LEU A 26 -10.55 -5.24 -4.52
N ASN A 27 -10.45 -4.23 -3.66
CA ASN A 27 -11.62 -3.47 -3.25
C ASN A 27 -12.08 -2.56 -4.40
N PRO A 28 -13.34 -2.65 -4.84
CA PRO A 28 -13.83 -1.84 -5.97
C PRO A 28 -13.71 -0.33 -5.76
N TYR A 29 -13.90 0.13 -4.53
CA TYR A 29 -13.76 1.56 -4.22
C TYR A 29 -12.31 2.01 -4.31
N ALA A 30 -11.37 1.17 -3.89
CA ALA A 30 -9.95 1.47 -4.05
C ALA A 30 -9.58 1.58 -5.54
N VAL A 31 -10.06 0.67 -6.35
CA VAL A 31 -9.84 0.71 -7.81
C VAL A 31 -10.41 2.00 -8.40
N LEU A 32 -11.63 2.37 -7.98
CA LEU A 32 -12.30 3.58 -8.46
C LEU A 32 -11.52 4.85 -8.13
N VAL A 33 -11.16 5.05 -6.86
CA VAL A 33 -10.49 6.29 -6.44
C VAL A 33 -9.07 6.39 -6.98
N MET A 34 -8.39 5.28 -7.19
CA MET A 34 -7.08 5.29 -7.83
C MET A 34 -7.19 5.67 -9.31
N LYS A 35 -8.20 5.15 -9.99
CA LYS A 35 -8.47 5.50 -11.39
C LYS A 35 -8.79 6.98 -11.54
N MET A 36 -9.53 7.56 -10.59
CA MET A 36 -9.82 9.00 -10.57
C MET A 36 -8.55 9.83 -10.52
N ASP A 37 -7.48 9.31 -9.94
CA ASP A 37 -6.17 9.95 -9.86
C ASP A 37 -5.21 9.48 -10.96
N GLY A 38 -5.72 8.83 -11.98
CA GLY A 38 -4.96 8.41 -13.15
C GLY A 38 -4.15 7.14 -12.97
N ILE A 39 -4.41 6.34 -11.93
CA ILE A 39 -3.69 5.11 -11.65
C ILE A 39 -4.63 3.91 -11.74
N ASP A 40 -4.35 2.99 -12.65
CA ASP A 40 -5.12 1.76 -12.81
C ASP A 40 -4.49 0.63 -12.01
N ILE A 41 -5.16 0.18 -10.95
CA ILE A 41 -4.72 -0.96 -10.13
C ILE A 41 -5.58 -2.20 -10.37
N SER A 42 -6.45 -2.18 -11.37
CA SER A 42 -7.40 -3.27 -11.62
C SER A 42 -6.72 -4.59 -11.97
N SER A 43 -5.51 -4.56 -12.48
CA SER A 43 -4.72 -5.75 -12.80
C SER A 43 -3.86 -6.26 -11.62
N ASN A 44 -3.80 -5.52 -10.51
CA ASN A 44 -3.02 -5.94 -9.35
C ASN A 44 -3.72 -7.09 -8.65
N SER A 45 -2.94 -8.03 -8.12
CA SER A 45 -3.46 -9.16 -7.37
C SER A 45 -3.21 -8.99 -5.88
N SER A 46 -4.03 -9.65 -5.07
CA SER A 46 -3.83 -9.76 -3.63
C SER A 46 -2.94 -10.97 -3.34
N ASN A 47 -1.82 -10.75 -2.68
CA ASN A 47 -0.84 -11.79 -2.38
C ASN A 47 -0.64 -11.92 -0.87
N LEU A 48 -0.25 -13.10 -0.41
CA LEU A 48 0.09 -13.35 0.98
C LEU A 48 1.59 -13.15 1.22
N PHE A 49 1.97 -12.86 2.45
CA PHE A 49 3.36 -12.71 2.84
C PHE A 49 4.21 -13.94 2.47
N ASP A 50 3.64 -15.13 2.62
CA ASP A 50 4.34 -16.38 2.35
C ASP A 50 4.87 -16.48 0.91
N GLU A 51 4.22 -15.82 -0.03
CA GLU A 51 4.61 -15.82 -1.44
C GLU A 51 5.95 -15.12 -1.68
N TYR A 52 6.40 -14.31 -0.72
CA TYR A 52 7.61 -13.49 -0.85
C TYR A 52 8.69 -13.82 0.19
N MET A 53 8.55 -14.93 0.92
CA MET A 53 9.47 -15.27 2.01
C MET A 53 10.92 -15.49 1.56
N SER A 54 11.13 -15.85 0.29
CA SER A 54 12.47 -16.07 -0.26
C SER A 54 13.14 -14.79 -0.77
N ILE A 55 12.45 -13.66 -0.73
CA ILE A 55 12.96 -12.39 -1.26
C ILE A 55 13.52 -11.55 -0.12
N GLU A 56 14.74 -11.04 -0.30
CA GLU A 56 15.31 -10.05 0.60
C GLU A 56 14.88 -8.66 0.13
N PHE A 57 14.30 -7.88 1.05
CA PHE A 57 13.80 -6.55 0.74
C PHE A 57 14.72 -5.49 1.34
N ASP A 58 14.95 -4.42 0.59
CA ASP A 58 15.65 -3.24 1.10
C ASP A 58 14.77 -2.42 2.02
N TYR A 59 13.48 -2.34 1.70
CA TYR A 59 12.49 -1.63 2.49
C TYR A 59 11.27 -2.52 2.71
N ILE A 60 10.81 -2.58 3.96
CA ILE A 60 9.59 -3.27 4.34
C ILE A 60 8.66 -2.22 4.92
N ILE A 61 7.56 -1.95 4.22
CA ILE A 61 6.60 -0.93 4.64
C ILE A 61 5.30 -1.59 5.06
N THR A 62 4.88 -1.37 6.31
CA THR A 62 3.59 -1.82 6.81
C THR A 62 2.64 -0.62 6.93
N VAL A 63 1.39 -0.81 6.49
CA VAL A 63 0.41 0.27 6.38
C VAL A 63 -0.77 0.12 7.35
N CYS A 64 -0.76 -0.91 8.19
CA CYS A 64 -1.72 -1.05 9.29
C CYS A 64 -1.03 -1.72 10.48
N ASP A 65 -1.54 -1.43 11.68
CA ASP A 65 -0.93 -1.95 12.91
C ASP A 65 -0.94 -3.47 12.95
N HIS A 66 -2.04 -4.10 12.50
CA HIS A 66 -2.15 -5.56 12.47
C HIS A 66 -1.08 -6.18 11.58
N ALA A 67 -0.84 -5.62 10.39
CA ALA A 67 0.22 -6.09 9.49
C ALA A 67 1.60 -5.90 10.11
N ASN A 68 1.82 -4.81 10.85
CA ASN A 68 3.08 -4.56 11.53
C ASN A 68 3.36 -5.61 12.62
N GLU A 69 2.33 -5.99 13.37
CA GLU A 69 2.46 -6.98 14.45
C GLU A 69 2.66 -8.40 13.93
N THR A 70 2.02 -8.74 12.81
CA THR A 70 1.97 -10.12 12.29
C THR A 70 2.87 -10.37 11.09
N CYS A 71 3.57 -9.35 10.58
CA CYS A 71 4.44 -9.48 9.42
C CYS A 71 5.56 -10.51 9.72
N PRO A 72 5.66 -11.59 8.92
CA PRO A 72 6.64 -12.64 9.17
C PRO A 72 8.06 -12.27 8.81
N TYR A 73 8.25 -11.16 8.10
CA TYR A 73 9.58 -10.73 7.68
C TYR A 73 10.33 -10.10 8.83
N ALA A 74 11.39 -10.75 9.28
CA ALA A 74 12.39 -10.10 10.10
C ALA A 74 13.25 -9.23 9.18
N PRO A 75 13.50 -7.95 9.50
CA PRO A 75 14.41 -7.15 8.70
C PRO A 75 15.78 -7.81 8.66
N SER A 76 16.35 -7.94 7.46
CA SER A 76 17.76 -8.35 7.36
C SER A 76 18.63 -7.22 7.89
N LYS A 77 19.95 -7.49 8.03
CA LYS A 77 20.90 -6.49 8.50
C LYS A 77 20.85 -5.18 7.71
N PHE A 78 20.43 -5.25 6.44
CA PHE A 78 20.41 -4.11 5.52
C PHE A 78 19.00 -3.60 5.20
N SER A 79 17.96 -4.24 5.72
CA SER A 79 16.57 -3.82 5.47
C SER A 79 16.16 -2.68 6.39
N VAL A 80 15.41 -1.74 5.84
CA VAL A 80 14.77 -0.66 6.61
C VAL A 80 13.29 -0.99 6.76
N ARG A 81 12.78 -1.04 7.99
CA ARG A 81 11.37 -1.28 8.27
C ARG A 81 10.69 0.04 8.61
N ILE A 82 9.64 0.36 7.86
CA ILE A 82 8.86 1.58 8.03
C ILE A 82 7.42 1.19 8.30
N HIS A 83 6.81 1.81 9.31
CA HIS A 83 5.40 1.59 9.62
C HIS A 83 4.64 2.91 9.60
N LYS A 84 3.51 2.92 8.91
CA LYS A 84 2.57 4.03 8.89
C LYS A 84 1.15 3.47 8.88
N ASN A 85 0.40 3.69 9.96
CA ASN A 85 -0.97 3.23 10.02
C ASN A 85 -1.89 4.19 9.27
N PHE A 86 -2.72 3.64 8.38
CA PHE A 86 -3.79 4.37 7.70
C PHE A 86 -5.12 3.79 8.14
N LEU A 87 -6.10 4.64 8.39
CA LEU A 87 -7.44 4.18 8.70
C LEU A 87 -8.02 3.46 7.48
N ASP A 88 -8.52 2.24 7.70
CA ASP A 88 -9.14 1.46 6.63
C ASP A 88 -10.56 1.99 6.40
N PRO A 89 -10.84 2.60 5.24
CA PRO A 89 -12.18 3.11 4.98
C PRO A 89 -13.23 2.02 4.88
N SER A 90 -12.85 0.77 4.59
CA SER A 90 -13.79 -0.35 4.53
C SER A 90 -14.26 -0.79 5.93
N ALA A 91 -13.53 -0.44 6.99
CA ALA A 91 -13.88 -0.79 8.36
C ALA A 91 -15.02 0.08 8.91
N THR A 92 -15.36 1.18 8.24
CA THR A 92 -16.41 2.10 8.66
C THR A 92 -17.72 1.75 7.99
N LYS A 93 -18.77 1.54 8.79
CA LYS A 93 -20.11 1.30 8.26
C LYS A 93 -20.73 2.63 7.84
N ILE A 94 -20.78 2.87 6.55
CA ILE A 94 -21.38 4.06 5.96
C ILE A 94 -22.38 3.59 4.92
N ASP A 95 -23.65 4.03 5.04
CA ASP A 95 -24.70 3.63 4.11
C ASP A 95 -24.74 4.51 2.86
N ASP A 96 -24.27 5.75 2.95
CA ASP A 96 -24.23 6.67 1.83
C ASP A 96 -23.00 6.38 0.97
N GLU A 97 -23.22 6.08 -0.31
CA GLU A 97 -22.15 5.77 -1.25
C GLU A 97 -21.23 6.97 -1.49
N ASP A 98 -21.76 8.17 -1.57
CA ASP A 98 -20.94 9.38 -1.76
C ASP A 98 -20.00 9.60 -0.57
N GLU A 99 -20.47 9.35 0.64
CA GLU A 99 -19.64 9.44 1.85
C GLU A 99 -18.55 8.35 1.87
N LYS A 100 -18.87 7.14 1.41
CA LYS A 100 -17.89 6.07 1.25
C LYS A 100 -16.77 6.50 0.32
N ILE A 101 -17.12 7.01 -0.85
CA ILE A 101 -16.15 7.45 -1.85
C ILE A 101 -15.27 8.55 -1.29
N LYS A 102 -15.83 9.52 -0.57
CA LYS A 102 -15.05 10.57 0.10
C LYS A 102 -14.03 10.02 1.08
N LYS A 103 -14.40 9.01 1.86
CA LYS A 103 -13.51 8.35 2.81
C LYS A 103 -12.33 7.67 2.10
N TYR A 104 -12.61 6.99 0.99
CA TYR A 104 -11.58 6.37 0.17
C TYR A 104 -10.65 7.41 -0.47
N ILE A 105 -11.20 8.54 -0.91
CA ILE A 105 -10.39 9.63 -1.48
C ILE A 105 -9.44 10.21 -0.42
N ILE A 106 -9.91 10.44 0.79
CA ILE A 106 -9.08 10.94 1.89
C ILE A 106 -7.96 9.96 2.19
N CYS A 107 -8.27 8.67 2.31
CA CYS A 107 -7.29 7.63 2.55
C CYS A 107 -6.26 7.56 1.41
N ARG A 108 -6.73 7.61 0.16
CA ARG A 108 -5.87 7.63 -1.03
C ARG A 108 -4.88 8.78 -0.97
N ASP A 109 -5.35 9.99 -0.65
CA ASP A 109 -4.50 11.17 -0.63
C ASP A 109 -3.46 11.12 0.49
N GLU A 110 -3.81 10.59 1.64
CA GLU A 110 -2.86 10.36 2.74
C GLU A 110 -1.77 9.35 2.33
N ILE A 111 -2.16 8.27 1.68
CA ILE A 111 -1.23 7.25 1.18
C ILE A 111 -0.32 7.84 0.10
N LYS A 112 -0.89 8.64 -0.79
CA LYS A 112 -0.14 9.31 -1.85
C LYS A 112 0.95 10.21 -1.28
N ASP A 113 0.59 11.04 -0.29
CA ASP A 113 1.54 11.94 0.37
C ASP A 113 2.67 11.17 1.05
N PHE A 114 2.34 10.06 1.71
CA PHE A 114 3.32 9.17 2.32
C PHE A 114 4.28 8.60 1.26
N CYS A 115 3.77 8.13 0.14
CA CYS A 115 4.58 7.55 -0.92
C CYS A 115 5.51 8.58 -1.56
N ILE A 116 5.03 9.80 -1.78
CA ILE A 116 5.84 10.89 -2.30
C ILE A 116 6.96 11.24 -1.32
N ASP A 117 6.65 11.36 -0.04
CA ASP A 117 7.64 11.62 1.01
C ASP A 117 8.68 10.51 1.09
N PHE A 118 8.26 9.26 1.00
CA PHE A 118 9.15 8.10 0.99
C PHE A 118 10.13 8.15 -0.20
N GLU A 119 9.62 8.46 -1.40
CA GLU A 119 10.47 8.59 -2.59
C GLU A 119 11.51 9.69 -2.39
N GLN A 120 11.07 10.86 -1.95
CA GLN A 120 11.95 12.01 -1.78
C GLN A 120 13.06 11.77 -0.77
N LYS A 121 12.76 11.06 0.32
CA LYS A 121 13.74 10.77 1.38
C LYS A 121 14.73 9.68 1.01
N ASN A 122 14.33 8.72 0.19
CA ASN A 122 15.11 7.50 -0.02
C ASN A 122 15.62 7.32 -1.45
N PHE A 123 14.99 7.91 -2.45
CA PHE A 123 15.31 7.69 -3.87
C PHE A 123 15.58 8.99 -4.64
N TYR A 124 15.43 10.12 -4.02
CA TYR A 124 15.68 11.40 -4.66
C TYR A 124 17.17 11.73 -4.57
N THR A 125 17.80 11.88 -5.72
CA THR A 125 19.22 12.24 -5.81
C THR A 125 19.38 13.55 -6.57
#